data_63e84264ac894e4dbc45570eb3c2507c
#
_entry.id   63e84264ac894e4dbc45570eb3c2507c
#
_cell.length_a   1.000
_cell.length_b   1.000
_cell.length_c   1.000
_cell.angle_alpha   90.00
_cell.angle_beta   90.00
_cell.angle_gamma   90.00
#
_symmetry.space_group_name_H-M   'P 1'
#
loop_
_entity.id
_entity.type
_entity.pdbx_description
1 polymer ?
#
loop_
_entity_poly.entity_id
_entity_poly.type
_entity_poly.pdbx_seq_one_letter_code
_entity_poly.pdbx_strand_id
1 'polypeptide(L)'
;MIELVASDQQRQFELHMRDSLPRYCRECEVRFACHGKCPKNRFIEIPDGEPGLNYLCAGYKAFFTYVNKLMRIMAELVRRNRAPAEVMLGMAAEDAQLQKAFAKAGRNELCPCGSGRKFKQCHGR
;
A
#
# COMPACT_ATOMS: atom_id res chain seq x y z
N MET A 1 29.58 -12.79 -14.16
CA MET A 1 28.36 -12.22 -13.52
C MET A 1 28.69 -11.38 -12.31
N ILE A 2 29.59 -11.79 -11.43
CA ILE A 2 30.03 -11.02 -10.24
C ILE A 2 30.71 -9.69 -10.62
N GLU A 3 31.51 -9.67 -11.69
CA GLU A 3 32.19 -8.46 -12.18
C GLU A 3 31.23 -7.37 -12.67
N LEU A 4 30.09 -7.73 -13.26
CA LEU A 4 29.07 -6.77 -13.70
C LEU A 4 28.37 -6.12 -12.49
N VAL A 5 28.05 -6.89 -11.46
CA VAL A 5 27.38 -6.39 -10.25
C VAL A 5 28.31 -5.50 -9.43
N ALA A 6 29.61 -5.79 -9.44
CA ALA A 6 30.64 -5.03 -8.70
C ALA A 6 31.23 -3.86 -9.53
N SER A 7 30.75 -3.63 -10.76
CA SER A 7 31.28 -2.57 -11.63
C SER A 7 30.93 -1.17 -11.08
N ASP A 8 31.84 -0.20 -11.31
CA ASP A 8 31.59 1.20 -10.95
C ASP A 8 30.37 1.76 -11.69
N GLN A 9 30.11 1.29 -12.91
CA GLN A 9 28.95 1.69 -13.69
C GLN A 9 27.63 1.25 -13.02
N GLN A 10 27.55 0.02 -12.50
CA GLN A 10 26.40 -0.46 -11.76
C GLN A 10 26.20 0.34 -10.47
N ARG A 11 27.26 0.58 -9.74
CA ARG A 11 27.23 1.41 -8.51
C ARG A 11 26.75 2.83 -8.79
N GLN A 12 27.25 3.47 -9.84
CA GLN A 12 26.83 4.81 -10.26
C GLN A 12 25.34 4.84 -10.63
N PHE A 13 24.86 3.82 -11.34
CA PHE A 13 23.45 3.69 -11.67
C PHE A 13 22.56 3.58 -10.42
N GLU A 14 22.95 2.77 -9.44
CA GLU A 14 22.19 2.62 -8.18
C GLU A 14 22.16 3.91 -7.37
N LEU A 15 23.29 4.60 -7.26
CA LEU A 15 23.35 5.91 -6.60
C LEU A 15 22.48 6.93 -7.31
N HIS A 16 22.55 6.99 -8.64
CA HIS A 16 21.71 7.90 -9.42
C HIS A 16 20.22 7.60 -9.24
N MET A 17 19.83 6.33 -9.21
CA MET A 17 18.43 5.93 -8.95
C MET A 17 17.90 6.49 -7.63
N ARG A 18 18.74 6.51 -6.59
CA ARG A 18 18.38 7.01 -5.25
C ARG A 18 18.40 8.54 -5.20
N ASP A 19 19.45 9.14 -5.72
CA ASP A 19 19.76 10.56 -5.54
C ASP A 19 18.96 11.47 -6.49
N SER A 20 18.47 10.91 -7.62
CA SER A 20 17.58 11.60 -8.56
C SER A 20 16.10 11.64 -8.13
N LEU A 21 15.76 11.19 -6.92
CA LEU A 21 14.38 11.24 -6.45
C LEU A 21 13.97 12.69 -6.14
N PRO A 22 12.80 13.15 -6.62
CA PRO A 22 12.25 14.45 -6.27
C PRO A 22 11.95 14.54 -4.75
N ARG A 23 11.91 15.77 -4.22
CA ARG A 23 11.61 16.03 -2.80
C ARG A 23 10.34 15.31 -2.35
N TYR A 24 9.30 15.35 -3.14
CA TYR A 24 8.04 14.65 -2.88
C TYR A 24 8.22 13.14 -2.60
N CYS A 25 9.13 12.48 -3.32
CA CYS A 25 9.46 11.08 -3.08
C CYS A 25 10.35 10.88 -1.85
N ARG A 26 11.29 11.81 -1.60
CA ARG A 26 12.21 11.73 -0.44
C ARG A 26 11.45 11.85 0.89
N GLU A 27 10.41 12.67 0.93
CA GLU A 27 9.57 12.93 2.11
C GLU A 27 8.35 11.99 2.20
N CYS A 28 8.16 11.10 1.23
CA CYS A 28 6.97 10.25 1.14
C CYS A 28 6.97 9.16 2.22
N GLU A 29 5.85 9.05 2.93
CA GLU A 29 5.61 8.06 3.99
C GLU A 29 5.72 6.59 3.54
N VAL A 30 5.46 6.30 2.26
CA VAL A 30 5.57 4.95 1.68
C VAL A 30 6.88 4.73 0.92
N ARG A 31 7.86 5.62 1.06
CA ARG A 31 9.16 5.52 0.40
C ARG A 31 9.87 4.20 0.71
N PHE A 32 9.77 3.71 1.94
CA PHE A 32 10.37 2.45 2.40
C PHE A 32 9.99 1.22 1.55
N ALA A 33 8.83 1.26 0.88
CA ALA A 33 8.35 0.20 0.00
C ALA A 33 8.40 0.59 -1.49
N CYS A 34 8.14 1.87 -1.78
CA CYS A 34 8.07 2.36 -3.16
C CYS A 34 9.45 2.62 -3.78
N HIS A 35 10.40 3.24 -3.03
CA HIS A 35 11.73 3.64 -3.52
C HIS A 35 11.72 4.44 -4.85
N GLY A 36 10.57 5.11 -5.19
CA GLY A 36 10.41 5.84 -6.46
C GLY A 36 10.29 4.95 -7.71
N LYS A 37 10.42 3.62 -7.59
CA LYS A 37 10.34 2.66 -8.68
C LYS A 37 11.30 2.95 -9.86
N CYS A 38 11.06 2.35 -11.01
CA CYS A 38 11.97 2.41 -12.16
C CYS A 38 12.12 3.83 -12.71
N PRO A 39 13.34 4.33 -12.94
CA PRO A 39 13.61 5.67 -13.48
C PRO A 39 12.92 5.95 -14.82
N LYS A 40 12.81 4.95 -15.69
CA LYS A 40 12.13 5.09 -16.99
C LYS A 40 10.68 5.57 -16.90
N ASN A 41 10.04 5.39 -15.73
CA ASN A 41 8.67 5.79 -15.49
C ASN A 41 8.54 7.12 -14.72
N ARG A 42 9.67 7.84 -14.50
CA ARG A 42 9.75 9.08 -13.74
C ARG A 42 9.76 10.29 -14.68
N PHE A 43 8.66 10.53 -15.38
CA PHE A 43 8.54 11.59 -16.39
C PHE A 43 7.44 12.61 -16.07
N ILE A 44 6.84 12.56 -14.87
CA ILE A 44 5.86 13.53 -14.41
C ILE A 44 6.54 14.55 -13.50
N GLU A 45 6.05 15.79 -13.52
CA GLU A 45 6.42 16.83 -12.57
C GLU A 45 5.57 16.70 -11.31
N ILE A 46 6.14 17.00 -10.16
CA ILE A 46 5.40 17.16 -8.92
C ILE A 46 4.62 18.49 -8.95
N PRO A 47 3.66 18.69 -8.02
CA PRO A 47 2.89 19.94 -7.97
C PRO A 47 3.72 21.22 -7.91
N ASP A 48 4.94 21.14 -7.34
CA ASP A 48 5.88 22.26 -7.23
C ASP A 48 6.80 22.41 -8.46
N GLY A 49 6.58 21.65 -9.53
CA GLY A 49 7.33 21.73 -10.79
C GLY A 49 8.66 20.95 -10.82
N GLU A 50 9.06 20.28 -9.75
CA GLU A 50 10.27 19.44 -9.77
C GLU A 50 9.99 18.17 -10.61
N PRO A 51 10.84 17.84 -11.60
CA PRO A 51 10.66 16.66 -12.45
C PRO A 51 11.06 15.36 -11.74
N GLY A 52 10.67 14.23 -12.31
CA GLY A 52 11.15 12.91 -11.88
C GLY A 52 10.18 12.12 -11.02
N LEU A 53 8.90 12.51 -10.95
CA LEU A 53 7.88 11.72 -10.32
C LEU A 53 7.45 10.55 -11.22
N ASN A 54 7.31 9.37 -10.63
CA ASN A 54 6.79 8.20 -11.32
C ASN A 54 5.31 8.39 -11.67
N TYR A 55 4.90 8.13 -12.92
CA TYR A 55 3.52 8.32 -13.37
C TYR A 55 2.49 7.46 -12.62
N LEU A 56 2.91 6.34 -12.02
CA LEU A 56 2.06 5.48 -11.18
C LEU A 56 2.10 5.86 -9.69
N CYS A 57 2.73 7.00 -9.33
CA CYS A 57 2.96 7.38 -7.93
C CYS A 57 1.67 7.34 -7.09
N ALA A 58 0.58 7.91 -7.59
CA ALA A 58 -0.71 7.94 -6.89
C ALA A 58 -1.22 6.52 -6.60
N GLY A 59 -1.12 5.60 -7.58
CA GLY A 59 -1.52 4.21 -7.42
C GLY A 59 -0.63 3.46 -6.42
N TYR A 60 0.68 3.63 -6.50
CA TYR A 60 1.61 3.03 -5.52
C TYR A 60 1.36 3.55 -4.10
N LYS A 61 1.16 4.86 -3.95
CA LYS A 61 0.87 5.45 -2.64
C LYS A 61 -0.42 4.88 -2.06
N ALA A 62 -1.51 4.85 -2.83
CA ALA A 62 -2.77 4.25 -2.41
C ALA A 62 -2.61 2.77 -2.03
N PHE A 63 -1.93 1.97 -2.87
CA PHE A 63 -1.69 0.56 -2.61
C PHE A 63 -0.89 0.34 -1.31
N PHE A 64 0.29 0.97 -1.17
CA PHE A 64 1.12 0.75 0.01
C PHE A 64 0.48 1.28 1.29
N THR A 65 -0.29 2.37 1.23
CA THR A 65 -1.06 2.85 2.38
C THR A 65 -2.13 1.84 2.78
N TYR A 66 -2.85 1.28 1.81
CA TYR A 66 -3.88 0.28 2.05
C TYR A 66 -3.33 -1.00 2.69
N VAL A 67 -2.25 -1.55 2.14
CA VAL A 67 -1.67 -2.82 2.65
C VAL A 67 -0.85 -2.65 3.93
N ASN A 68 -0.47 -1.43 4.31
CA ASN A 68 0.44 -1.17 5.43
C ASN A 68 -0.06 -1.76 6.75
N LYS A 69 -1.37 -1.68 7.03
CA LYS A 69 -1.97 -2.28 8.24
C LYS A 69 -1.69 -3.78 8.31
N LEU A 70 -1.96 -4.50 7.22
CA LEU A 70 -1.75 -5.95 7.15
C LEU A 70 -0.25 -6.31 7.24
N MET A 71 0.59 -5.55 6.55
CA MET A 71 2.04 -5.76 6.58
C MET A 71 2.62 -5.60 7.99
N ARG A 72 2.12 -4.64 8.78
CA ARG A 72 2.52 -4.46 10.19
C ARG A 72 2.08 -5.65 11.06
N ILE A 73 0.86 -6.15 10.88
CA ILE A 73 0.39 -7.34 11.60
C ILE A 73 1.24 -8.56 11.25
N MET A 74 1.52 -8.78 9.96
CA MET A 74 2.39 -9.87 9.50
C MET A 74 3.80 -9.75 10.07
N ALA A 75 4.39 -8.55 10.08
CA ALA A 75 5.71 -8.31 10.66
C ALA A 75 5.74 -8.63 12.17
N GLU A 76 4.67 -8.30 12.90
CA GLU A 76 4.56 -8.62 14.32
C GLU A 76 4.43 -10.12 14.56
N LEU A 77 3.68 -10.84 13.73
CA LEU A 77 3.59 -12.30 13.76
C LEU A 77 4.99 -12.93 13.57
N VAL A 78 5.75 -12.46 12.58
CA VAL A 78 7.11 -12.93 12.32
C VAL A 78 8.03 -12.69 13.53
N ARG A 79 7.98 -11.49 14.16
CA ARG A 79 8.78 -11.20 15.36
C ARG A 79 8.46 -12.15 16.52
N ARG A 80 7.24 -12.67 16.57
CA ARG A 80 6.78 -13.66 17.56
C ARG A 80 6.96 -15.10 17.13
N ASN A 81 7.75 -15.39 16.09
CA ASN A 81 7.94 -16.72 15.50
C ASN A 81 6.64 -17.40 15.06
N ARG A 82 5.65 -16.60 14.62
CA ARG A 82 4.37 -17.08 14.09
C ARG A 82 4.33 -16.93 12.57
N ALA A 83 3.51 -17.75 11.92
CA ALA A 83 3.36 -17.70 10.48
C ALA A 83 2.64 -16.40 10.03
N PRO A 84 3.18 -15.63 9.07
CA PRO A 84 2.51 -14.42 8.54
C PRO A 84 1.09 -14.69 8.02
N ALA A 85 0.85 -15.89 7.50
CA ALA A 85 -0.44 -16.33 6.98
C ALA A 85 -1.57 -16.35 8.05
N GLU A 86 -1.22 -16.33 9.33
CA GLU A 86 -2.23 -16.27 10.40
C GLU A 86 -3.06 -14.98 10.39
N VAL A 87 -2.59 -13.92 9.72
CA VAL A 87 -3.40 -12.72 9.47
C VAL A 87 -4.71 -13.06 8.74
N MET A 88 -4.68 -14.08 7.87
CA MET A 88 -5.86 -14.53 7.11
C MET A 88 -6.95 -15.09 8.01
N LEU A 89 -6.58 -15.73 9.13
CA LEU A 89 -7.56 -16.25 10.10
C LEU A 89 -8.32 -15.11 10.79
N GLY A 90 -7.62 -14.03 11.15
CA GLY A 90 -8.25 -12.83 11.70
C GLY A 90 -9.20 -12.18 10.71
N MET A 91 -8.77 -12.00 9.46
CA MET A 91 -9.60 -11.43 8.39
C MET A 91 -10.85 -12.28 8.12
N ALA A 92 -10.70 -13.60 8.04
CA ALA A 92 -11.84 -14.51 7.82
C ALA A 92 -12.86 -14.44 8.98
N ALA A 93 -12.39 -14.26 10.22
CA ALA A 93 -13.28 -14.09 11.36
C ALA A 93 -14.03 -12.73 11.31
N GLU A 94 -13.36 -11.65 10.93
CA GLU A 94 -13.97 -10.33 10.74
C GLU A 94 -15.02 -10.37 9.62
N ASP A 95 -14.69 -11.00 8.48
CA ASP A 95 -15.62 -11.18 7.36
C ASP A 95 -16.85 -12.00 7.76
N ALA A 96 -16.66 -13.10 8.51
CA ALA A 96 -17.77 -13.91 8.99
C ALA A 96 -18.69 -13.15 9.96
N GLN A 97 -18.11 -12.28 10.80
CA GLN A 97 -18.91 -11.41 11.69
C GLN A 97 -19.69 -10.37 10.88
N LEU A 98 -19.06 -9.75 9.89
CA LEU A 98 -19.69 -8.77 9.01
C LEU A 98 -20.84 -9.40 8.20
N GLN A 99 -20.65 -10.60 7.67
CA GLN A 99 -21.68 -11.38 6.97
C GLN A 99 -22.89 -11.64 7.88
N LYS A 100 -22.66 -12.06 9.12
CA LYS A 100 -23.73 -12.25 10.11
C LYS A 100 -24.46 -10.94 10.43
N ALA A 101 -23.73 -9.82 10.49
CA ALA A 101 -24.32 -8.51 10.71
C ALA A 101 -25.21 -8.08 9.53
N PHE A 102 -24.76 -8.31 8.29
CA PHE A 102 -25.58 -8.07 7.10
C PHE A 102 -26.86 -8.92 7.07
N ALA A 103 -26.77 -10.19 7.43
CA ALA A 103 -27.92 -11.09 7.46
C ALA A 103 -29.01 -10.68 8.49
N LYS A 104 -28.60 -9.94 9.55
CA LYS A 104 -29.50 -9.47 10.61
C LYS A 104 -29.98 -8.04 10.41
N ALA A 105 -29.33 -7.27 9.52
CA ALA A 105 -29.58 -5.84 9.36
C ALA A 105 -31.00 -5.55 8.85
N GLY A 106 -31.73 -4.77 9.62
CA GLY A 106 -33.05 -4.27 9.23
C GLY A 106 -32.95 -3.22 8.12
N ARG A 107 -33.94 -3.20 7.23
CA ARG A 107 -33.98 -2.33 6.04
C ARG A 107 -33.69 -0.84 6.32
N ASN A 108 -34.14 -0.34 7.47
CA ASN A 108 -34.02 1.08 7.87
C ASN A 108 -32.87 1.35 8.83
N GLU A 109 -32.16 0.33 9.32
CA GLU A 109 -31.00 0.46 10.22
C GLU A 109 -29.78 0.98 9.48
N LEU A 110 -28.76 1.43 10.22
CA LEU A 110 -27.48 1.80 9.67
C LEU A 110 -26.80 0.57 9.05
N CYS A 111 -26.19 0.76 7.90
CA CYS A 111 -25.53 -0.34 7.21
C CYS A 111 -24.32 -0.84 8.01
N PRO A 112 -24.18 -2.15 8.25
CA PRO A 112 -23.06 -2.72 8.99
C PRO A 112 -21.68 -2.43 8.38
N CYS A 113 -21.61 -2.02 7.10
CA CYS A 113 -20.35 -1.65 6.45
C CYS A 113 -19.71 -0.35 6.97
N GLY A 114 -20.35 0.36 7.91
CA GLY A 114 -19.82 1.60 8.48
C GLY A 114 -19.97 2.84 7.60
N SER A 115 -20.70 2.77 6.49
CA SER A 115 -20.88 3.91 5.57
C SER A 115 -21.76 5.04 6.10
N GLY A 116 -22.40 4.89 7.26
CA GLY A 116 -23.37 5.84 7.83
C GLY A 116 -24.71 5.90 7.09
N ARG A 117 -24.89 5.15 6.00
CA ARG A 117 -26.15 5.09 5.24
C ARG A 117 -27.06 4.01 5.78
N LYS A 118 -28.39 4.15 5.54
CA LYS A 118 -29.35 3.08 5.84
C LYS A 118 -29.06 1.86 4.96
N PHE A 119 -29.30 0.64 5.50
CA PHE A 119 -29.02 -0.63 4.81
C PHE A 119 -29.66 -0.67 3.42
N LYS A 120 -30.93 -0.29 3.28
CA LYS A 120 -31.64 -0.21 2.00
C LYS A 120 -31.04 0.74 0.96
N GLN A 121 -30.19 1.67 1.38
CA GLN A 121 -29.53 2.65 0.51
C GLN A 121 -28.07 2.28 0.20
N CYS A 122 -27.59 1.17 0.75
CA CYS A 122 -26.21 0.70 0.63
C CYS A 122 -26.17 -0.75 0.12
N HIS A 123 -26.18 -1.73 0.99
CA HIS A 123 -26.05 -3.16 0.66
C HIS A 123 -27.39 -3.91 0.63
N GLY A 124 -28.48 -3.33 1.06
CA GLY A 124 -29.82 -3.92 1.04
C GLY A 124 -30.65 -3.56 -0.20
N ARG A 125 -29.99 -3.32 -1.34
CA ARG A 125 -30.64 -3.09 -2.64
C ARG A 125 -31.05 -4.40 -3.28
#